data_ec3b16764be7a530018b57dff48789c5
#
_entry.id   ec3b16764be7a530018b57dff48789c5
#
_cell.length_a   1.000
_cell.length_b   1.000
_cell.length_c   1.000
_cell.angle_alpha   90.00
_cell.angle_beta   90.00
_cell.angle_gamma   90.00
#
_symmetry.space_group_name_H-M   'P 1'
#
loop_
_entity.id
_entity.type
_entity.pdbx_description
1 polymer ?
#
loop_
_entity_poly.entity_id
_entity_poly.type
_entity_poly.pdbx_seq_one_letter_code
_entity_poly.pdbx_strand_id
1 'polypeptide(L)'
;MTIYILIGVLILIFFLLMAVKGLENREKPQDSVLKQRAIFSLNEQLTYTRLQEILPQHTILAHVSFDALLTTKFSRTRHKYRNMIADFVVLDARHQVVAIVALDDQLMLKRSRNAQYQDELLRLAGY
;
A
#
# COMPACT_ATOMS: atom_id res chain seq x y z
N MET A 1 30.40 57.02 3.68
CA MET A 1 30.76 55.87 4.55
C MET A 1 29.54 55.36 5.35
N THR A 2 28.88 56.23 6.13
CA THR A 2 27.72 55.85 6.94
C THR A 2 26.52 55.32 6.14
N ILE A 3 26.26 55.84 4.95
CA ILE A 3 25.17 55.41 4.08
C ILE A 3 25.38 53.96 3.57
N TYR A 4 26.60 53.59 3.23
CA TYR A 4 26.91 52.22 2.76
C TYR A 4 26.81 51.20 3.88
N ILE A 5 27.14 51.60 5.11
CA ILE A 5 26.98 50.74 6.31
C ILE A 5 25.51 50.52 6.59
N LEU A 6 24.66 51.55 6.52
CA LEU A 6 23.22 51.45 6.70
C LEU A 6 22.55 50.53 5.66
N ILE A 7 22.94 50.64 4.40
CA ILE A 7 22.45 49.81 3.31
C ILE A 7 22.85 48.32 3.54
N GLY A 8 24.12 48.09 3.94
CA GLY A 8 24.59 46.76 4.26
C GLY A 8 23.85 46.08 5.38
N VAL A 9 23.57 46.82 6.47
CA VAL A 9 22.79 46.33 7.60
C VAL A 9 21.33 46.03 7.21
N LEU A 10 20.73 46.84 6.35
CA LEU A 10 19.35 46.66 5.88
C LEU A 10 19.22 45.40 5.00
N ILE A 11 20.21 45.17 4.13
CA ILE A 11 20.28 43.96 3.32
C ILE A 11 20.46 42.72 4.21
N LEU A 12 21.30 42.78 5.22
CA LEU A 12 21.55 41.65 6.13
C LEU A 12 20.29 41.30 6.91
N ILE A 13 19.55 42.31 7.43
CA ILE A 13 18.28 42.11 8.12
C ILE A 13 17.25 41.50 7.18
N PHE A 14 17.18 41.92 5.93
CA PHE A 14 16.28 41.36 4.92
C PHE A 14 16.55 39.89 4.67
N PHE A 15 17.83 39.50 4.50
CA PHE A 15 18.20 38.10 4.34
C PHE A 15 17.92 37.26 5.59
N LEU A 16 18.10 37.81 6.78
CA LEU A 16 17.80 37.14 8.04
C LEU A 16 16.31 36.89 8.19
N LEU A 17 15.47 37.86 7.84
CA LEU A 17 14.00 37.71 7.86
C LEU A 17 13.52 36.67 6.82
N MET A 18 14.13 36.63 5.64
CA MET A 18 13.83 35.63 4.63
C MET A 18 14.22 34.20 5.09
N ALA A 19 15.37 34.07 5.76
CA ALA A 19 15.82 32.79 6.30
C ALA A 19 14.88 32.29 7.41
N VAL A 20 14.42 33.18 8.30
CA VAL A 20 13.47 32.83 9.37
C VAL A 20 12.12 32.41 8.79
N LYS A 21 11.59 33.15 7.81
CA LYS A 21 10.34 32.77 7.11
C LYS A 21 10.47 31.45 6.35
N GLY A 22 11.61 31.15 5.76
CA GLY A 22 11.88 29.88 5.09
C GLY A 22 11.90 28.68 6.04
N LEU A 23 12.28 28.91 7.30
CA LEU A 23 12.26 27.88 8.36
C LEU A 23 10.86 27.66 8.95
N GLU A 24 10.04 28.71 9.03
CA GLU A 24 8.64 28.59 9.52
C GLU A 24 7.72 27.85 8.52
N ASN A 25 8.01 27.90 7.24
CA ASN A 25 7.24 27.23 6.20
C ASN A 25 7.57 25.72 6.01
N ARG A 26 8.40 25.13 6.85
CA ARG A 26 8.48 23.68 6.93
C ARG A 26 7.21 23.19 7.60
N GLU A 27 6.27 22.76 6.76
CA GLU A 27 5.06 22.08 7.23
C GLU A 27 5.48 20.98 8.22
N LYS A 28 5.08 21.17 9.48
CA LYS A 28 5.22 20.10 10.46
C LYS A 28 4.43 18.93 9.95
N PRO A 29 5.00 17.71 9.89
CA PRO A 29 4.23 16.54 9.54
C PRO A 29 3.01 16.47 10.45
N GLN A 30 1.83 16.67 9.88
CA GLN A 30 0.57 16.58 10.61
C GLN A 30 0.20 15.10 10.71
N ASP A 31 0.28 14.56 11.91
CA ASP A 31 -0.31 13.25 12.18
C ASP A 31 -1.84 13.35 12.06
N SER A 32 -2.41 12.58 11.16
CA SER A 32 -3.86 12.49 11.03
C SER A 32 -4.45 11.55 12.08
N VAL A 33 -5.67 11.86 12.53
CA VAL A 33 -6.40 10.99 13.46
C VAL A 33 -6.71 9.66 12.78
N LEU A 34 -6.36 8.56 13.43
CA LEU A 34 -6.69 7.22 12.97
C LEU A 34 -8.18 6.94 13.15
N LYS A 35 -8.81 6.43 12.10
CA LYS A 35 -10.23 6.05 12.11
C LYS A 35 -10.36 4.58 11.71
N GLN A 36 -11.39 3.93 12.24
CA GLN A 36 -11.76 2.59 11.81
C GLN A 36 -12.21 2.61 10.35
N ARG A 37 -11.83 1.58 9.62
CA ARG A 37 -12.22 1.36 8.24
C ARG A 37 -12.94 0.02 8.12
N ALA A 38 -13.97 -0.05 7.28
CA ALA A 38 -14.58 -1.31 6.92
C ALA A 38 -13.56 -2.22 6.25
N ILE A 39 -13.51 -3.49 6.66
CA ILE A 39 -12.58 -4.49 6.10
C ILE A 39 -12.96 -4.80 4.65
N PHE A 40 -14.26 -4.92 4.37
CA PHE A 40 -14.78 -5.28 3.06
C PHE A 40 -15.51 -4.11 2.38
N SER A 41 -15.25 -3.93 1.10
CA SER A 41 -16.17 -3.25 0.20
C SER A 41 -17.42 -4.12 -0.04
N LEU A 42 -18.46 -3.56 -0.65
CA LEU A 42 -19.67 -4.33 -0.97
C LEU A 42 -19.37 -5.55 -1.85
N ASN A 43 -18.56 -5.40 -2.88
CA ASN A 43 -18.17 -6.49 -3.77
C ASN A 43 -17.36 -7.57 -3.05
N GLU A 44 -16.44 -7.16 -2.18
CA GLU A 44 -15.65 -8.07 -1.37
C GLU A 44 -16.55 -8.87 -0.40
N GLN A 45 -17.51 -8.21 0.23
CA GLN A 45 -18.48 -8.86 1.14
C GLN A 45 -19.34 -9.91 0.42
N LEU A 46 -19.84 -9.58 -0.78
CA LEU A 46 -20.61 -10.51 -1.61
C LEU A 46 -19.76 -11.71 -2.03
N THR A 47 -18.53 -11.48 -2.44
CA THR A 47 -17.60 -12.55 -2.83
C THR A 47 -17.27 -13.45 -1.66
N TYR A 48 -16.97 -12.87 -0.50
CA TYR A 48 -16.69 -13.62 0.71
C TYR A 48 -17.86 -14.52 1.10
N THR A 49 -19.09 -13.99 1.10
CA THR A 49 -20.30 -14.76 1.41
C THR A 49 -20.50 -15.91 0.42
N ARG A 50 -20.29 -15.66 -0.88
CA ARG A 50 -20.37 -16.70 -1.91
C ARG A 50 -19.33 -17.79 -1.74
N LEU A 51 -18.09 -17.42 -1.42
CA LEU A 51 -17.02 -18.39 -1.18
C LEU A 51 -17.34 -19.27 0.04
N GLN A 52 -17.87 -18.70 1.11
CA GLN A 52 -18.31 -19.48 2.28
C GLN A 52 -19.44 -20.45 1.96
N GLU A 53 -20.40 -20.05 1.13
CA GLU A 53 -21.53 -20.91 0.71
C GLU A 53 -21.05 -22.08 -0.17
N ILE A 54 -20.12 -21.83 -1.09
CA ILE A 54 -19.61 -22.83 -2.03
C ILE A 54 -18.60 -23.77 -1.36
N LEU A 55 -17.82 -23.25 -0.42
CA LEU A 55 -16.71 -23.95 0.23
C LEU A 55 -16.89 -23.98 1.76
N PRO A 56 -17.94 -24.64 2.28
CA PRO A 56 -18.29 -24.56 3.71
C PRO A 56 -17.27 -25.21 4.62
N GLN A 57 -16.42 -26.11 4.10
CA GLN A 57 -15.39 -26.82 4.87
C GLN A 57 -13.99 -26.21 4.71
N HIS A 58 -13.88 -25.10 4.03
CA HIS A 58 -12.62 -24.39 3.81
C HIS A 58 -12.56 -23.12 4.65
N THR A 59 -11.35 -22.71 4.98
CA THR A 59 -11.11 -21.44 5.64
C THR A 59 -10.83 -20.38 4.59
N ILE A 60 -11.54 -19.25 4.65
CA ILE A 60 -11.39 -18.14 3.72
C ILE A 60 -10.72 -16.99 4.45
N LEU A 61 -9.54 -16.63 4.01
CA LEU A 61 -8.78 -15.48 4.49
C LEU A 61 -8.90 -14.32 3.52
N ALA A 62 -9.01 -13.11 4.04
CA ALA A 62 -9.09 -11.90 3.25
C ALA A 62 -7.85 -11.02 3.44
N HIS A 63 -7.50 -10.27 2.40
CA HIS A 63 -6.38 -9.31 2.44
C HIS A 63 -5.07 -9.92 2.93
N VAL A 64 -4.68 -11.03 2.33
CA VAL A 64 -3.46 -11.74 2.68
C VAL A 64 -2.29 -11.15 1.92
N SER A 65 -1.27 -10.73 2.64
CA SER A 65 -0.03 -10.22 2.05
C SER A 65 0.66 -11.30 1.21
N PHE A 66 1.19 -10.92 0.06
CA PHE A 66 2.04 -11.79 -0.75
C PHE A 66 3.30 -12.24 0.00
N ASP A 67 3.77 -11.43 0.93
CA ASP A 67 4.91 -11.80 1.79
C ASP A 67 4.59 -12.99 2.70
N ALA A 68 3.31 -13.25 2.99
CA ALA A 68 2.85 -14.45 3.71
C ALA A 68 2.70 -15.68 2.80
N LEU A 69 2.52 -15.48 1.49
CA LEU A 69 2.28 -16.54 0.51
C LEU A 69 3.55 -17.00 -0.21
N LEU A 70 4.52 -16.10 -0.36
CA LEU A 70 5.73 -16.29 -1.16
C LEU A 70 6.97 -16.15 -0.29
N THR A 71 7.99 -16.92 -0.64
CA THR A 71 9.32 -16.79 -0.03
C THR A 71 10.39 -16.78 -1.12
N THR A 72 11.48 -16.08 -0.83
CA THR A 72 12.65 -16.01 -1.70
C THR A 72 13.90 -15.75 -0.89
N LYS A 73 15.06 -16.21 -1.39
CA LYS A 73 16.36 -15.93 -0.78
C LYS A 73 16.86 -14.51 -1.02
N PHE A 74 16.35 -13.84 -2.06
CA PHE A 74 16.85 -12.55 -2.52
C PHE A 74 15.92 -11.41 -2.12
N SER A 75 16.44 -10.45 -1.37
CA SER A 75 15.70 -9.25 -0.96
C SER A 75 15.22 -8.41 -2.15
N ARG A 76 15.97 -8.39 -3.25
CA ARG A 76 15.57 -7.71 -4.49
C ARG A 76 14.28 -8.30 -5.07
N THR A 77 14.14 -9.61 -5.07
CA THR A 77 12.92 -10.28 -5.53
C THR A 77 11.76 -10.02 -4.58
N ARG A 78 12.00 -10.07 -3.26
CA ARG A 78 10.98 -9.77 -2.24
C ARG A 78 10.43 -8.35 -2.35
N HIS A 79 11.26 -7.37 -2.68
CA HIS A 79 10.83 -5.99 -2.91
C HIS A 79 9.76 -5.85 -3.99
N LYS A 80 9.72 -6.75 -4.97
CA LYS A 80 8.75 -6.72 -6.08
C LYS A 80 7.33 -7.05 -5.63
N TYR A 81 7.16 -7.87 -4.60
CA TYR A 81 5.84 -8.36 -4.19
C TYR A 81 5.43 -8.06 -2.74
N ARG A 82 6.34 -7.64 -1.88
CA ARG A 82 6.08 -7.49 -0.43
C ARG A 82 4.90 -6.58 -0.08
N ASN A 83 4.57 -5.64 -0.96
CA ASN A 83 3.47 -4.69 -0.78
C ASN A 83 2.17 -5.12 -1.48
N MET A 84 2.18 -6.26 -2.16
CA MET A 84 1.00 -6.82 -2.81
C MET A 84 0.13 -7.57 -1.82
N ILE A 85 -1.18 -7.53 -2.04
CA ILE A 85 -2.18 -8.16 -1.18
C ILE A 85 -3.11 -8.98 -2.06
N ALA A 86 -3.31 -10.26 -1.69
CA ALA A 86 -4.33 -11.11 -2.28
C ALA A 86 -5.70 -10.81 -1.66
N ASP A 87 -6.73 -10.71 -2.48
CA ASP A 87 -8.07 -10.38 -2.00
C ASP A 87 -8.63 -11.49 -1.11
N PHE A 88 -8.59 -12.74 -1.57
CA PHE A 88 -8.99 -13.91 -0.80
C PHE A 88 -8.04 -15.08 -1.01
N VAL A 89 -7.80 -15.81 0.05
CA VAL A 89 -7.03 -17.06 0.05
C VAL A 89 -7.88 -18.15 0.70
N VAL A 90 -8.02 -19.27 0.00
CA VAL A 90 -8.81 -20.42 0.49
C VAL A 90 -7.85 -21.50 0.99
N LEU A 91 -8.04 -21.91 2.23
CA LEU A 91 -7.27 -22.97 2.87
C LEU A 91 -8.12 -24.22 3.04
N ASP A 92 -7.50 -25.39 2.91
CA ASP A 92 -8.11 -26.67 3.26
C ASP A 92 -8.04 -26.95 4.77
N ALA A 93 -8.50 -28.12 5.19
CA ALA A 93 -8.47 -28.56 6.60
C ALA A 93 -7.05 -28.69 7.16
N ARG A 94 -6.04 -28.81 6.31
CA ARG A 94 -4.62 -28.88 6.67
C ARG A 94 -3.94 -27.52 6.63
N HIS A 95 -4.70 -26.45 6.44
CA HIS A 95 -4.20 -25.07 6.27
C HIS A 95 -3.31 -24.87 5.05
N GLN A 96 -3.47 -25.72 4.04
CA GLN A 96 -2.79 -25.54 2.76
C GLN A 96 -3.60 -24.65 1.83
N VAL A 97 -2.92 -23.79 1.08
CA VAL A 97 -3.56 -22.94 0.09
C VAL A 97 -4.04 -23.78 -1.09
N VAL A 98 -5.35 -23.81 -1.31
CA VAL A 98 -5.98 -24.53 -2.43
C VAL A 98 -6.44 -23.60 -3.53
N ALA A 99 -6.69 -22.33 -3.22
CA ALA A 99 -7.08 -21.33 -4.20
C ALA A 99 -6.73 -19.92 -3.72
N ILE A 100 -6.47 -19.05 -4.68
CA ILE A 100 -6.32 -17.62 -4.48
C ILE A 100 -7.31 -16.93 -5.41
N VAL A 101 -8.17 -16.08 -4.84
CA VAL A 101 -9.22 -15.38 -5.57
C VAL A 101 -8.89 -13.90 -5.61
N ALA A 102 -8.80 -13.36 -6.81
CA ALA A 102 -8.65 -11.93 -7.04
C ALA A 102 -9.97 -11.34 -7.54
N LEU A 103 -10.34 -10.18 -7.01
CA LEU A 103 -11.45 -9.40 -7.51
C LEU A 103 -10.96 -8.45 -8.59
N ASP A 104 -11.50 -8.62 -9.80
CA ASP A 104 -11.21 -7.72 -10.91
C ASP A 104 -12.19 -6.54 -10.84
N ASP A 105 -11.67 -5.36 -10.52
CA ASP A 105 -12.45 -4.14 -10.54
C ASP A 105 -12.37 -3.53 -11.95
N GLN A 106 -13.41 -3.75 -12.74
CA GLN A 106 -13.51 -3.33 -14.14
C GLN A 106 -13.33 -1.83 -14.37
N LEU A 107 -13.33 -1.02 -13.31
CA LEU A 107 -13.24 0.43 -13.40
C LEU A 107 -11.82 0.98 -13.48
N MET A 108 -10.78 0.14 -13.40
CA MET A 108 -9.39 0.59 -13.39
C MET A 108 -8.50 -0.18 -14.37
N LEU A 109 -8.35 0.34 -15.57
CA LEU A 109 -7.38 -0.12 -16.59
C LEU A 109 -5.93 -0.23 -16.08
N LYS A 110 -5.57 0.49 -15.03
CA LYS A 110 -4.25 0.37 -14.37
C LYS A 110 -4.11 -0.89 -13.51
N ARG A 111 -5.21 -1.45 -13.01
CA ARG A 111 -5.20 -2.68 -12.20
C ARG A 111 -5.00 -3.93 -13.05
N SER A 112 -5.38 -3.93 -14.33
CA SER A 112 -5.23 -5.11 -15.18
C SER A 112 -3.77 -5.56 -15.36
N ARG A 113 -2.84 -4.61 -15.50
CA ARG A 113 -1.40 -4.92 -15.57
C ARG A 113 -0.85 -5.46 -14.26
N ASN A 114 -1.29 -4.88 -13.13
CA ASN A 114 -0.89 -5.35 -11.80
C ASN A 114 -1.49 -6.72 -11.50
N ALA A 115 -2.74 -6.99 -11.90
CA ALA A 115 -3.37 -8.29 -11.75
C ALA A 115 -2.62 -9.37 -12.54
N GLN A 116 -2.28 -9.13 -13.80
CA GLN A 116 -1.49 -10.06 -14.61
C GLN A 116 -0.11 -10.34 -14.01
N TYR A 117 0.54 -9.31 -13.48
CA TYR A 117 1.83 -9.47 -12.83
C TYR A 117 1.72 -10.26 -11.52
N GLN A 118 0.68 -10.03 -10.72
CA GLN A 118 0.39 -10.80 -9.53
C GLN A 118 0.12 -12.28 -9.87
N ASP A 119 -0.71 -12.54 -10.87
CA ASP A 119 -1.02 -13.89 -11.33
C ASP A 119 0.24 -14.63 -11.79
N GLU A 120 1.13 -13.95 -12.50
CA GLU A 120 2.39 -14.51 -12.94
C GLU A 120 3.31 -14.88 -11.77
N LEU A 121 3.43 -14.00 -10.76
CA LEU A 121 4.22 -14.28 -9.56
C LEU A 121 3.69 -15.48 -8.78
N LEU A 122 2.38 -15.58 -8.64
CA LEU A 122 1.73 -16.69 -7.96
C LEU A 122 1.89 -18.01 -8.75
N ARG A 123 1.73 -17.95 -10.06
CA ARG A 123 1.94 -19.10 -10.95
C ARG A 123 3.38 -19.62 -10.88
N LEU A 124 4.38 -18.74 -10.86
CA LEU A 124 5.79 -19.11 -10.71
C LEU A 124 6.08 -19.79 -9.37
N ALA A 125 5.33 -19.45 -8.33
CA ALA A 125 5.44 -20.06 -7.00
C ALA A 125 4.66 -21.38 -6.87
N GLY A 126 3.88 -21.78 -7.88
CA GLY A 126 3.12 -23.03 -7.90
C GLY A 126 1.67 -22.94 -7.44
N TYR A 127 1.09 -21.73 -7.39
CA TYR A 127 -0.33 -21.51 -7.07
C TYR A 127 -1.22 -21.55 -8.32
#